data_5d7d5a0aaac8d87f25fa278d9854ff43
#
_entry.id   5d7d5a0aaac8d87f25fa278d9854ff43
#
_cell.length_a   1.000
_cell.length_b   1.000
_cell.length_c   1.000
_cell.angle_alpha   90.00
_cell.angle_beta   90.00
_cell.angle_gamma   90.00
#
_symmetry.space_group_name_H-M   'P 1'
#
loop_
_entity.id
_entity.type
_entity.pdbx_description
1 polymer ?
#
loop_
_entity_poly.entity_id
_entity_poly.type
_entity_poly.pdbx_seq_one_letter_code
_entity_poly.pdbx_strand_id
1 'polypeptide(L)'
;MKQAAERLKQAVSAGVFLTDEPMSRHTTFRTGGPADIYIEPSCAEELKQVLDICREENLAYTIIGNGSNLLVGDKGYRGVLISFGKPFGQVAVEGTQVRAGAGALLSVVAKQALNASLTGFEFAAGIPGTIGGAVVMNAGAYGGELCQVLKEATVLTDRKSTRLNSSH
;
A
#
# COMPACT_ATOMS: atom_id res chain seq x y z
N MET A 1 -7.09 -9.44 -22.17
CA MET A 1 -7.48 -9.80 -20.78
C MET A 1 -7.06 -11.22 -20.39
N LYS A 2 -7.51 -12.32 -21.04
CA LYS A 2 -7.16 -13.70 -20.58
C LYS A 2 -5.65 -13.98 -20.57
N GLN A 3 -4.93 -13.60 -21.62
CA GLN A 3 -3.47 -13.80 -21.70
C GLN A 3 -2.72 -12.94 -20.66
N ALA A 4 -3.11 -11.69 -20.51
CA ALA A 4 -2.53 -10.79 -19.52
C ALA A 4 -2.79 -11.28 -18.06
N ALA A 5 -4.00 -11.78 -17.77
CA ALA A 5 -4.33 -12.37 -16.48
C ALA A 5 -3.44 -13.59 -16.16
N GLU A 6 -3.15 -14.43 -17.15
CA GLU A 6 -2.27 -15.59 -16.96
C GLU A 6 -0.82 -15.16 -16.69
N ARG A 7 -0.32 -14.16 -17.42
CA ARG A 7 1.01 -13.57 -17.15
C ARG A 7 1.10 -12.97 -15.74
N LEU A 8 0.10 -12.20 -15.33
CA LEU A 8 0.02 -11.62 -13.99
C LEU A 8 -0.02 -12.71 -12.89
N LYS A 9 -0.79 -13.77 -13.10
CA LYS A 9 -0.85 -14.90 -12.18
C LYS A 9 0.50 -15.61 -12.02
N GLN A 10 1.23 -15.77 -13.12
CA GLN A 10 2.58 -16.36 -13.09
C GLN A 10 3.61 -15.46 -12.40
N ALA A 11 3.47 -14.13 -12.54
CA ALA A 11 4.34 -13.15 -11.90
C ALA A 11 4.16 -13.09 -10.38
N VAL A 12 2.99 -13.50 -9.87
CA VAL A 12 2.66 -13.49 -8.43
C VAL A 12 2.63 -14.93 -7.90
N SER A 13 3.81 -15.56 -7.85
CA SER A 13 3.94 -16.98 -7.50
C SER A 13 3.78 -17.26 -6.01
N ALA A 14 4.17 -16.34 -5.14
CA ALA A 14 4.09 -16.45 -3.69
C ALA A 14 3.10 -15.45 -3.06
N GLY A 15 2.58 -14.52 -3.86
CA GLY A 15 1.57 -13.54 -3.46
C GLY A 15 0.13 -14.04 -3.64
N VAL A 16 -0.82 -13.12 -3.62
CA VAL A 16 -2.25 -13.37 -3.85
C VAL A 16 -2.64 -12.89 -5.24
N PHE A 17 -3.35 -13.72 -5.99
CA PHE A 17 -3.95 -13.39 -7.27
C PHE A 17 -5.42 -13.86 -7.27
N LEU A 18 -6.35 -12.91 -7.39
CA LEU A 18 -7.79 -13.17 -7.44
C LEU A 18 -8.41 -12.48 -8.66
N THR A 19 -9.49 -13.05 -9.16
CA THR A 19 -10.32 -12.44 -10.22
C THR A 19 -11.73 -12.21 -9.70
N ASP A 20 -12.40 -11.20 -10.22
CA ASP A 20 -13.75 -10.83 -9.80
C ASP A 20 -13.89 -10.63 -8.28
N GLU A 21 -12.83 -10.11 -7.65
CA GLU A 21 -12.78 -10.00 -6.19
C GLU A 21 -13.63 -8.83 -5.67
N PRO A 22 -14.61 -9.10 -4.80
CA PRO A 22 -15.49 -8.07 -4.25
C PRO A 22 -14.72 -7.03 -3.43
N MET A 23 -14.75 -5.77 -3.85
CA MET A 23 -14.07 -4.68 -3.18
C MET A 23 -14.65 -4.35 -1.80
N SER A 24 -15.88 -4.78 -1.53
CA SER A 24 -16.48 -4.70 -0.18
C SER A 24 -15.66 -5.42 0.90
N ARG A 25 -14.79 -6.37 0.54
CA ARG A 25 -13.86 -7.03 1.45
C ARG A 25 -12.59 -6.23 1.73
N HIS A 26 -12.29 -5.25 0.87
CA HIS A 26 -11.03 -4.49 0.85
C HIS A 26 -11.23 -2.99 1.09
N THR A 27 -12.43 -2.58 1.49
CA THR A 27 -12.76 -1.19 1.85
C THR A 27 -13.29 -1.12 3.27
N THR A 28 -12.98 -0.04 3.98
CA THR A 28 -13.51 0.21 5.33
C THR A 28 -15.01 0.41 5.31
N PHE A 29 -15.55 0.98 4.22
CA PHE A 29 -17.00 1.14 4.03
C PHE A 29 -17.74 -0.18 3.78
N ARG A 30 -17.01 -1.28 3.51
CA ARG A 30 -17.56 -2.59 3.18
C ARG A 30 -18.54 -2.56 2.00
N THR A 31 -18.31 -1.65 1.07
CA THR A 31 -19.05 -1.50 -0.18
C THR A 31 -18.11 -1.60 -1.37
N GLY A 32 -18.67 -1.88 -2.53
CA GLY A 32 -17.93 -1.94 -3.79
C GLY A 32 -18.12 -3.25 -4.52
N GLY A 33 -18.38 -3.14 -5.82
CA GLY A 33 -18.45 -4.26 -6.76
C GLY A 33 -17.09 -4.90 -7.01
N PRO A 34 -17.01 -5.91 -7.90
CA PRO A 34 -15.79 -6.69 -8.10
C PRO A 34 -14.70 -5.90 -8.83
N ALA A 35 -13.45 -6.13 -8.45
CA ALA A 35 -12.30 -5.79 -9.27
C ALA A 35 -12.02 -6.91 -10.27
N ASP A 36 -11.68 -6.58 -11.52
CA ASP A 36 -11.38 -7.59 -12.53
C ASP A 36 -10.22 -8.50 -12.08
N ILE A 37 -9.17 -7.89 -11.56
CA ILE A 37 -7.99 -8.58 -11.01
C ILE A 37 -7.58 -7.88 -9.71
N TYR A 38 -7.36 -8.65 -8.66
CA TYR A 38 -6.81 -8.21 -7.37
C TYR A 38 -5.52 -8.95 -7.07
N ILE A 39 -4.48 -8.21 -6.73
CA ILE A 39 -3.14 -8.74 -6.50
C ILE A 39 -2.57 -8.23 -5.17
N GLU A 40 -2.00 -9.15 -4.37
CA GLU A 40 -1.09 -8.80 -3.27
C GLU A 40 0.27 -9.40 -3.56
N PRO A 41 1.25 -8.62 -4.03
CA PRO A 41 2.59 -9.15 -4.27
C PRO A 41 3.28 -9.51 -2.95
N SER A 42 4.10 -10.57 -2.97
CA SER A 42 4.83 -11.03 -1.78
C SER A 42 6.16 -10.29 -1.56
N CYS A 43 6.69 -9.68 -2.61
CA CYS A 43 7.97 -8.96 -2.58
C CYS A 43 8.01 -7.85 -3.65
N ALA A 44 9.06 -7.03 -3.60
CA ALA A 44 9.27 -5.92 -4.54
C ALA A 44 9.48 -6.40 -5.98
N GLU A 45 10.07 -7.58 -6.16
CA GLU A 45 10.30 -8.20 -7.46
C GLU A 45 8.99 -8.58 -8.14
N GLU A 46 8.06 -9.23 -7.41
CA GLU A 46 6.72 -9.53 -7.92
C GLU A 46 5.95 -8.25 -8.25
N LEU A 47 6.01 -7.22 -7.37
CA LEU A 47 5.39 -5.93 -7.64
C LEU A 47 5.92 -5.32 -8.94
N LYS A 48 7.23 -5.34 -9.14
CA LYS A 48 7.84 -4.82 -10.37
C LYS A 48 7.35 -5.57 -11.60
N GLN A 49 7.35 -6.89 -11.57
CA GLN A 49 6.85 -7.72 -12.68
C GLN A 49 5.37 -7.43 -13.00
N VAL A 50 4.52 -7.28 -11.97
CA VAL A 50 3.12 -6.90 -12.14
C VAL A 50 2.98 -5.54 -12.83
N LEU A 51 3.75 -4.54 -12.39
CA LEU A 51 3.72 -3.20 -12.99
C LEU A 51 4.23 -3.20 -14.44
N ASP A 52 5.29 -3.97 -14.74
CA ASP A 52 5.83 -4.10 -16.08
C ASP A 52 4.79 -4.75 -17.03
N ILE A 53 4.14 -5.84 -16.59
CA ILE A 53 3.05 -6.48 -17.37
C ILE A 53 1.88 -5.52 -17.58
N CYS A 54 1.47 -4.77 -16.56
CA CYS A 54 0.39 -3.79 -16.70
C CYS A 54 0.71 -2.74 -17.77
N ARG A 55 1.96 -2.26 -17.86
CA ARG A 55 2.39 -1.31 -18.88
C ARG A 55 2.44 -1.95 -20.28
N GLU A 56 3.05 -3.12 -20.40
CA GLU A 56 3.18 -3.83 -21.68
C GLU A 56 1.82 -4.17 -22.30
N GLU A 57 0.87 -4.57 -21.46
CA GLU A 57 -0.49 -4.95 -21.88
C GLU A 57 -1.47 -3.75 -21.87
N ASN A 58 -0.97 -2.55 -21.56
CA ASN A 58 -1.77 -1.32 -21.46
C ASN A 58 -3.00 -1.48 -20.53
N LEU A 59 -2.80 -2.15 -19.37
CA LEU A 59 -3.83 -2.36 -18.37
C LEU A 59 -3.89 -1.17 -17.39
N ALA A 60 -5.09 -0.69 -17.12
CA ALA A 60 -5.30 0.22 -16.00
C ALA A 60 -4.99 -0.49 -14.69
N TYR A 61 -4.25 0.18 -13.80
CA TYR A 61 -4.01 -0.34 -12.45
C TYR A 61 -4.10 0.75 -11.39
N THR A 62 -4.41 0.34 -10.18
CA THR A 62 -4.44 1.22 -9.01
C THR A 62 -3.82 0.50 -7.82
N ILE A 63 -2.97 1.22 -7.09
CA ILE A 63 -2.37 0.72 -5.85
C ILE A 63 -3.21 1.21 -4.68
N ILE A 64 -3.58 0.30 -3.79
CA ILE A 64 -4.35 0.61 -2.59
C ILE A 64 -3.62 0.17 -1.32
N GLY A 65 -3.88 0.87 -0.22
CA GLY A 65 -3.52 0.43 1.12
C GLY A 65 -4.67 -0.37 1.76
N ASN A 66 -5.05 0.01 2.98
CA ASN A 66 -6.13 -0.63 3.74
C ASN A 66 -7.56 -0.27 3.25
N GLY A 67 -7.71 0.43 2.12
CA GLY A 67 -9.01 0.83 1.58
C GLY A 67 -9.82 1.77 2.47
N SER A 68 -9.16 2.47 3.42
CA SER A 68 -9.85 3.34 4.38
C SER A 68 -10.27 4.70 3.82
N ASN A 69 -9.66 5.12 2.73
CA ASN A 69 -10.02 6.35 2.01
C ASN A 69 -10.47 6.05 0.57
N LEU A 70 -11.15 4.92 0.40
CA LEU A 70 -11.58 4.45 -0.91
C LEU A 70 -13.07 4.12 -0.90
N LEU A 71 -13.81 4.71 -1.83
CA LEU A 71 -15.19 4.36 -2.13
C LEU A 71 -15.24 3.73 -3.53
N VAL A 72 -15.67 2.49 -3.60
CA VAL A 72 -15.82 1.74 -4.86
C VAL A 72 -17.30 1.59 -5.17
N GLY A 73 -17.71 1.95 -6.38
CA GLY A 73 -19.09 1.80 -6.84
C GLY A 73 -19.48 0.33 -7.11
N ASP A 74 -20.78 0.07 -7.28
CA ASP A 74 -21.32 -1.28 -7.49
C ASP A 74 -20.81 -1.95 -8.77
N LYS A 75 -20.42 -1.17 -9.78
CA LYS A 75 -19.80 -1.70 -11.00
C LYS A 75 -18.38 -2.22 -10.79
N GLY A 76 -17.79 -1.98 -9.63
CA GLY A 76 -16.44 -2.40 -9.29
C GLY A 76 -15.34 -1.62 -10.01
N TYR A 77 -14.18 -2.24 -10.15
CA TYR A 77 -13.00 -1.65 -10.77
C TYR A 77 -12.59 -2.44 -12.03
N ARG A 78 -12.46 -1.74 -13.16
CA ARG A 78 -12.01 -2.35 -14.42
C ARG A 78 -10.51 -2.19 -14.57
N GLY A 79 -9.76 -3.29 -14.35
CA GLY A 79 -8.31 -3.31 -14.37
C GLY A 79 -7.70 -4.12 -13.24
N VAL A 80 -6.45 -3.77 -12.85
CA VAL A 80 -5.67 -4.47 -11.84
C VAL A 80 -5.60 -3.64 -10.56
N LEU A 81 -6.13 -4.17 -9.47
CA LEU A 81 -5.95 -3.61 -8.13
C LEU A 81 -4.77 -4.29 -7.45
N ILE A 82 -3.83 -3.48 -6.97
CA ILE A 82 -2.62 -3.94 -6.28
C ILE A 82 -2.70 -3.47 -4.84
N SER A 83 -2.70 -4.40 -3.89
CA SER A 83 -2.72 -4.11 -2.46
C SER A 83 -1.44 -4.59 -1.79
N PHE A 84 -0.95 -3.83 -0.82
CA PHE A 84 0.19 -4.26 -0.03
C PHE A 84 -0.29 -5.03 1.20
N GLY A 85 -0.09 -6.36 1.16
CA GLY A 85 -0.40 -7.25 2.26
C GLY A 85 0.70 -7.30 3.35
N LYS A 86 0.63 -8.34 4.18
CA LYS A 86 1.57 -8.58 5.28
C LYS A 86 3.06 -8.53 4.91
N PRO A 87 3.51 -9.02 3.74
CA PRO A 87 4.93 -8.96 3.37
C PRO A 87 5.51 -7.54 3.36
N PHE A 88 4.68 -6.54 3.09
CA PHE A 88 5.06 -5.12 3.12
C PHE A 88 4.69 -4.43 4.44
N GLY A 89 4.26 -5.18 5.46
CA GLY A 89 3.83 -4.67 6.76
C GLY A 89 4.89 -4.68 7.86
N GLN A 90 6.16 -4.87 7.53
CA GLN A 90 7.25 -4.96 8.49
C GLN A 90 7.51 -3.61 9.16
N VAL A 91 7.82 -3.65 10.48
CA VAL A 91 8.15 -2.46 11.26
C VAL A 91 9.39 -2.76 12.10
N ALA A 92 10.38 -1.90 12.08
CA ALA A 92 11.58 -1.97 12.90
C ALA A 92 11.89 -0.61 13.51
N VAL A 93 12.39 -0.62 14.75
CA VAL A 93 12.84 0.58 15.46
C VAL A 93 14.37 0.58 15.50
N GLU A 94 14.98 1.66 15.06
CA GLU A 94 16.42 1.86 15.00
C GLU A 94 16.78 3.22 15.67
N GLY A 95 17.12 3.20 16.95
CA GLY A 95 17.36 4.42 17.74
C GLY A 95 16.08 5.26 17.84
N THR A 96 16.10 6.48 17.30
CA THR A 96 14.94 7.40 17.27
C THR A 96 14.14 7.31 15.97
N GLN A 97 14.44 6.33 15.11
CA GLN A 97 13.77 6.17 13.83
C GLN A 97 12.93 4.90 13.82
N VAL A 98 11.77 4.97 13.15
CA VAL A 98 10.95 3.81 12.85
C VAL A 98 10.98 3.58 11.34
N ARG A 99 11.44 2.40 10.92
CA ARG A 99 11.36 1.94 9.55
C ARG A 99 10.11 1.09 9.39
N ALA A 100 9.26 1.44 8.46
CA ALA A 100 8.01 0.73 8.22
C ALA A 100 7.81 0.48 6.72
N GLY A 101 7.33 -0.71 6.38
CA GLY A 101 6.92 -1.04 5.02
C GLY A 101 5.60 -0.35 4.64
N ALA A 102 5.37 -0.18 3.34
CA ALA A 102 4.20 0.53 2.82
C ALA A 102 2.85 -0.08 3.26
N GLY A 103 2.81 -1.40 3.51
CA GLY A 103 1.64 -2.13 4.01
C GLY A 103 1.47 -2.11 5.53
N ALA A 104 2.42 -1.53 6.29
CA ALA A 104 2.31 -1.46 7.73
C ALA A 104 1.17 -0.55 8.17
N LEU A 105 0.31 -1.00 9.08
CA LEU A 105 -0.77 -0.19 9.63
C LEU A 105 -0.20 0.93 10.50
N LEU A 106 -0.75 2.14 10.39
CA LEU A 106 -0.37 3.30 11.18
C LEU A 106 -0.47 3.02 12.69
N SER A 107 -1.51 2.33 13.12
CA SER A 107 -1.70 1.93 14.53
C SER A 107 -0.59 0.98 15.02
N VAL A 108 -0.09 0.09 14.16
CA VAL A 108 1.03 -0.81 14.51
C VAL A 108 2.32 -0.02 14.66
N VAL A 109 2.59 0.90 13.73
CA VAL A 109 3.76 1.78 13.78
C VAL A 109 3.73 2.66 15.03
N ALA A 110 2.58 3.28 15.34
CA ALA A 110 2.39 4.09 16.55
C ALA A 110 2.62 3.27 17.83
N LYS A 111 2.13 2.03 17.88
CA LYS A 111 2.38 1.13 19.03
C LYS A 111 3.85 0.77 19.17
N GLN A 112 4.58 0.55 18.09
CA GLN A 112 6.02 0.28 18.13
C GLN A 112 6.81 1.52 18.58
N ALA A 113 6.45 2.72 18.11
CA ALA A 113 7.01 3.98 18.56
C ALA A 113 6.80 4.18 20.07
N LEU A 114 5.57 3.96 20.55
CA LEU A 114 5.22 4.04 21.99
C LEU A 114 6.07 3.07 22.83
N ASN A 115 6.18 1.80 22.40
CA ASN A 115 6.95 0.78 23.10
C ASN A 115 8.45 1.14 23.20
N ALA A 116 8.95 1.91 22.23
CA ALA A 116 10.31 2.42 22.19
C ALA A 116 10.47 3.80 22.85
N SER A 117 9.43 4.31 23.50
CA SER A 117 9.40 5.65 24.12
C SER A 117 9.72 6.78 23.15
N LEU A 118 9.32 6.64 21.89
CA LEU A 118 9.45 7.67 20.87
C LEU A 118 8.17 8.51 20.80
N THR A 119 8.33 9.83 20.65
CA THR A 119 7.25 10.81 20.54
C THR A 119 7.14 11.38 19.12
N GLY A 120 6.02 12.05 18.81
CA GLY A 120 5.79 12.76 17.55
C GLY A 120 4.95 12.00 16.53
N PHE A 121 4.56 10.74 16.82
CA PHE A 121 3.72 9.93 15.91
C PHE A 121 2.33 9.63 16.50
N GLU A 122 1.97 10.25 17.63
CA GLU A 122 0.73 10.01 18.37
C GLU A 122 -0.52 10.33 17.51
N PHE A 123 -0.44 11.37 16.68
CA PHE A 123 -1.53 11.80 15.79
C PHE A 123 -1.99 10.68 14.85
N ALA A 124 -1.09 9.78 14.46
CA ALA A 124 -1.35 8.73 13.49
C ALA A 124 -2.01 7.48 14.10
N ALA A 125 -2.03 7.35 15.44
CA ALA A 125 -2.47 6.13 16.13
C ALA A 125 -3.94 5.76 15.83
N GLY A 126 -4.80 6.77 15.62
CA GLY A 126 -6.22 6.60 15.33
C GLY A 126 -6.58 6.63 13.84
N ILE A 127 -5.62 6.87 12.95
CA ILE A 127 -5.89 6.93 11.50
C ILE A 127 -5.97 5.49 10.94
N PRO A 128 -7.10 5.07 10.37
CA PRO A 128 -7.23 3.74 9.80
C PRO A 128 -6.58 3.68 8.42
N GLY A 129 -5.33 3.27 8.35
CA GLY A 129 -4.62 3.23 7.07
C GLY A 129 -3.26 2.56 7.17
N THR A 130 -2.57 2.46 6.04
CA THR A 130 -1.20 1.97 5.93
C THR A 130 -0.23 3.12 5.73
N ILE A 131 1.05 2.90 6.07
CA ILE A 131 2.13 3.88 5.87
C ILE A 131 2.19 4.36 4.42
N GLY A 132 2.13 3.45 3.44
CA GLY A 132 2.17 3.84 2.02
C GLY A 132 1.01 4.77 1.64
N GLY A 133 -0.22 4.45 2.05
CA GLY A 133 -1.38 5.31 1.83
C GLY A 133 -1.26 6.65 2.56
N ALA A 134 -0.74 6.64 3.78
CA ALA A 134 -0.54 7.85 4.57
C ALA A 134 0.51 8.79 3.95
N VAL A 135 1.60 8.24 3.40
CA VAL A 135 2.61 9.03 2.68
C VAL A 135 2.00 9.71 1.45
N VAL A 136 1.24 8.96 0.64
CA VAL A 136 0.61 9.49 -0.57
C VAL A 136 -0.40 10.61 -0.26
N MET A 137 -1.14 10.46 0.84
CA MET A 137 -2.21 11.38 1.23
C MET A 137 -1.73 12.49 2.18
N ASN A 138 -0.46 12.49 2.61
CA ASN A 138 0.02 13.31 3.72
C ASN A 138 -0.95 13.23 4.91
N ALA A 139 -1.29 12.01 5.33
CA ALA A 139 -2.32 11.79 6.33
C ALA A 139 -2.01 12.53 7.63
N GLY A 140 -3.02 13.19 8.19
CA GLY A 140 -2.90 13.97 9.41
C GLY A 140 -4.15 13.90 10.27
N ALA A 141 -3.97 14.19 11.56
CA ALA A 141 -5.02 14.31 12.56
C ALA A 141 -4.52 15.14 13.75
N TYR A 142 -5.42 15.82 14.43
CA TYR A 142 -5.12 16.57 15.67
C TYR A 142 -3.96 17.56 15.54
N GLY A 143 -3.78 18.16 14.35
CA GLY A 143 -2.72 19.15 14.08
C GLY A 143 -1.35 18.54 13.72
N GLY A 144 -1.22 17.21 13.72
CA GLY A 144 -0.04 16.52 13.22
C GLY A 144 -0.27 15.95 11.82
N GLU A 145 0.78 15.91 11.00
CA GLU A 145 0.77 15.41 9.63
C GLU A 145 2.01 14.55 9.36
N LEU A 146 1.89 13.62 8.41
CA LEU A 146 2.97 12.68 8.14
C LEU A 146 4.25 13.36 7.64
N CYS A 147 4.15 14.41 6.85
CA CYS A 147 5.30 15.17 6.36
C CYS A 147 6.18 15.76 7.48
N GLN A 148 5.63 16.00 8.68
CA GLN A 148 6.38 16.54 9.83
C GLN A 148 7.32 15.51 10.45
N VAL A 149 7.08 14.23 10.25
CA VAL A 149 7.84 13.11 10.86
C VAL A 149 8.51 12.20 9.83
N LEU A 150 8.15 12.31 8.56
CA LEU A 150 8.71 11.51 7.48
C LEU A 150 10.12 12.01 7.16
N LYS A 151 11.12 11.17 7.37
CA LYS A 151 12.52 11.47 7.07
C LYS A 151 12.88 11.11 5.62
N GLU A 152 12.48 9.95 5.19
CA GLU A 152 12.78 9.44 3.84
C GLU A 152 11.73 8.41 3.41
N ALA A 153 11.56 8.25 2.11
CA ALA A 153 10.76 7.19 1.52
C ALA A 153 11.54 6.49 0.38
N THR A 154 11.46 5.16 0.34
CA THR A 154 11.94 4.39 -0.81
C THR A 154 10.76 4.17 -1.73
N VAL A 155 10.88 4.63 -2.97
CA VAL A 155 9.83 4.51 -3.99
C VAL A 155 10.31 3.66 -5.16
N LEU A 156 9.41 2.88 -5.73
CA LEU A 156 9.64 2.19 -7.00
C LEU A 156 9.26 3.14 -8.14
N THR A 157 10.25 3.51 -8.94
CA THR A 157 10.05 4.32 -10.15
C THR A 157 10.13 3.44 -11.40
N ASP A 158 9.75 3.98 -12.55
CA ASP A 158 9.73 3.28 -13.83
C ASP A 158 11.07 2.66 -14.25
N ARG A 159 12.17 3.13 -13.66
CA ARG A 159 13.51 2.68 -14.06
C ARG A 159 14.31 2.01 -12.95
N LYS A 160 14.12 2.40 -11.68
CA LYS A 160 14.84 1.88 -10.50
C LYS A 160 14.09 2.29 -9.23
N SER A 161 14.28 1.55 -8.12
CA SER A 161 13.85 2.06 -6.83
C SER A 161 14.70 3.29 -6.46
N THR A 162 14.06 4.37 -6.06
CA THR A 162 14.70 5.63 -5.70
C THR A 162 14.38 5.96 -4.24
N ARG A 163 15.40 6.37 -3.49
CA ARG A 163 15.25 6.88 -2.14
C ARG A 163 15.02 8.39 -2.21
N LEU A 164 13.91 8.84 -1.66
CA LEU A 164 13.59 10.26 -1.54
C LEU A 164 13.76 10.68 -0.08
N ASN A 165 14.52 11.75 0.16
CA ASN A 165 14.64 12.37 1.47
C ASN A 165 13.69 13.56 1.53
N SER A 166 12.93 13.67 2.64
CA SER A 166 12.24 14.92 2.95
C SER A 166 13.31 15.88 3.50
N SER A 167 13.74 16.83 2.69
CA SER A 167 14.52 17.99 3.19
C SER A 167 13.53 19.03 3.71
N HIS A 168 13.57 19.29 4.98
CA HIS A 168 12.98 20.48 5.60
C HIS A 168 14.04 21.56 5.71
#